data_b7c2a852742e5dd80f1fa019a8bccb4b
#
_entry.id   b7c2a852742e5dd80f1fa019a8bccb4b
#
_cell.length_a   1.000
_cell.length_b   1.000
_cell.length_c   1.000
_cell.angle_alpha   90.00
_cell.angle_beta   90.00
_cell.angle_gamma   90.00
#
_symmetry.space_group_name_H-M   'P 1'
#
loop_
_entity.id
_entity.type
_entity.pdbx_description
1 polymer ?
#
loop_
_entity_poly.entity_id
_entity_poly.type
_entity_poly.pdbx_seq_one_letter_code
_entity_poly.pdbx_strand_id
1 'polypeptide(L)'
;CRRRKMIFPFVEGLVAKGKISYCLSSYGYDIRVSDEYKVFTDVHNCVVDPKAFNDKSFVDIKAPHCIVPAHSFALARSVEYFKIPRSVIGLCIGKSTYARCGIVVNITPLEPEWEGQLTLEISNTTPLPARIYSNEGIAQLIFLESDRECETSYKDRKGKYQAQRGVTLPRILDPGGKVTTQVARSQNSGVRMRM
;
A
#
# COMPACT_ATOMS: atom_id res chain seq x y z
N CYS A 1 19.73 0.97 -7.88
CA CYS A 1 19.07 1.20 -6.58
C CYS A 1 20.08 1.62 -5.51
N ARG A 2 21.10 0.81 -5.19
CA ARG A 2 22.07 1.08 -4.11
C ARG A 2 22.84 2.38 -4.31
N ARG A 3 23.48 2.59 -5.49
CA ARG A 3 24.26 3.81 -5.80
C ARG A 3 23.41 5.09 -5.71
N ARG A 4 22.17 5.04 -6.11
CA ARG A 4 21.23 6.19 -6.09
C ARG A 4 20.44 6.32 -4.79
N LYS A 5 20.68 5.46 -3.78
CA LYS A 5 20.00 5.45 -2.48
C LYS A 5 18.46 5.49 -2.61
N MET A 6 17.94 4.71 -3.55
CA MET A 6 16.50 4.70 -3.87
C MET A 6 15.67 3.94 -2.84
N ILE A 7 16.25 3.03 -2.06
CA ILE A 7 15.57 2.11 -1.14
C ILE A 7 16.27 2.15 0.21
N PHE A 8 15.52 2.30 1.28
CA PHE A 8 16.03 2.30 2.65
C PHE A 8 15.08 1.57 3.63
N PRO A 9 15.58 0.60 4.43
CA PRO A 9 16.90 0.00 4.36
C PRO A 9 17.07 -0.85 3.09
N PHE A 10 18.24 -0.79 2.46
CA PHE A 10 18.57 -1.64 1.33
C PHE A 10 19.23 -2.93 1.82
N VAL A 11 18.69 -4.08 1.43
CA VAL A 11 19.21 -5.41 1.78
C VAL A 11 19.54 -6.18 0.49
N GLU A 12 20.71 -6.83 0.45
CA GLU A 12 21.24 -7.43 -0.79
C GLU A 12 20.65 -8.80 -1.13
N GLY A 13 19.75 -9.29 -0.35
CA GLY A 13 19.05 -10.55 -0.59
C GLY A 13 19.24 -11.51 0.58
N LEU A 14 18.16 -12.12 0.97
CA LEU A 14 18.15 -13.18 1.95
C LEU A 14 17.17 -14.26 1.52
N VAL A 15 17.67 -15.45 1.25
CA VAL A 15 16.86 -16.67 1.18
C VAL A 15 17.09 -17.42 2.46
N ALA A 16 16.19 -17.28 3.44
CA ALA A 16 16.23 -18.04 4.67
C ALA A 16 15.26 -19.22 4.58
N LYS A 17 15.66 -20.39 5.09
CA LYS A 17 14.80 -21.57 5.14
C LYS A 17 13.49 -21.25 5.87
N GLY A 18 12.36 -21.56 5.25
CA GLY A 18 11.03 -21.33 5.80
C GLY A 18 10.51 -19.89 5.69
N LYS A 19 11.23 -19.00 5.01
CA LYS A 19 10.77 -17.62 4.75
C LYS A 19 10.54 -17.36 3.28
N ILE A 20 9.55 -16.51 2.98
CA ILE A 20 9.33 -16.00 1.63
C ILE A 20 10.45 -15.02 1.31
N SER A 21 11.19 -15.29 0.24
CA SER A 21 12.37 -14.49 -0.18
C SER A 21 12.04 -13.01 -0.36
N TYR A 22 12.99 -12.15 -0.03
CA TYR A 22 12.87 -10.70 -0.16
C TYR A 22 14.21 -10.06 -0.57
N CYS A 23 14.21 -8.79 -0.86
CA CYS A 23 15.32 -7.94 -1.22
C CYS A 23 15.75 -8.02 -2.69
N LEU A 24 17.06 -7.86 -2.99
CA LEU A 24 17.54 -7.74 -4.36
C LEU A 24 17.29 -9.01 -5.17
N SER A 25 16.62 -8.87 -6.30
CA SER A 25 16.48 -9.89 -7.34
C SER A 25 17.32 -9.52 -8.57
N SER A 26 17.24 -10.30 -9.67
CA SER A 26 18.06 -10.07 -10.88
C SER A 26 17.86 -8.69 -11.48
N TYR A 27 16.61 -8.24 -11.65
CA TYR A 27 16.24 -6.94 -12.22
C TYR A 27 15.25 -6.14 -11.38
N GLY A 28 15.06 -6.50 -10.11
CA GLY A 28 14.10 -5.87 -9.24
C GLY A 28 14.47 -5.96 -7.77
N TYR A 29 13.54 -5.58 -6.94
CA TYR A 29 13.66 -5.65 -5.50
C TYR A 29 12.37 -6.19 -4.89
N ASP A 30 12.46 -7.33 -4.21
CA ASP A 30 11.34 -7.91 -3.50
C ASP A 30 11.13 -7.16 -2.18
N ILE A 31 10.06 -6.40 -2.08
CA ILE A 31 9.73 -5.59 -0.92
C ILE A 31 9.09 -6.42 0.18
N ARG A 32 9.33 -6.02 1.42
CA ARG A 32 8.76 -6.65 2.60
C ARG A 32 7.50 -5.93 3.07
N VAL A 33 6.50 -6.70 3.47
CA VAL A 33 5.38 -6.14 4.24
C VAL A 33 5.80 -5.94 5.71
N SER A 34 5.41 -4.83 6.31
CA SER A 34 5.66 -4.56 7.74
C SER A 34 4.75 -5.40 8.64
N ASP A 35 4.83 -5.17 9.94
CA ASP A 35 3.97 -5.77 10.97
C ASP A 35 2.70 -4.95 11.27
N GLU A 36 2.46 -3.88 10.50
CA GLU A 36 1.32 -2.97 10.66
C GLU A 36 0.32 -3.15 9.51
N TYR A 37 -0.91 -3.48 9.87
CA TYR A 37 -2.00 -3.76 8.94
C TYR A 37 -3.26 -3.03 9.33
N LYS A 38 -4.10 -2.76 8.33
CA LYS A 38 -5.50 -2.36 8.48
C LYS A 38 -6.35 -3.37 7.74
N VAL A 39 -7.09 -4.20 8.48
CA VAL A 39 -7.96 -5.23 7.91
C VAL A 39 -9.36 -4.64 7.71
N PHE A 40 -9.88 -4.76 6.49
CA PHE A 40 -11.20 -4.25 6.15
C PHE A 40 -12.30 -5.00 6.90
N THR A 41 -13.30 -4.24 7.35
CA THR A 41 -14.53 -4.73 7.98
C THR A 41 -15.73 -3.99 7.40
N ASP A 42 -16.84 -4.70 7.21
CA ASP A 42 -18.10 -4.20 6.67
C ASP A 42 -19.11 -3.76 7.74
N VAL A 43 -18.72 -3.87 9.02
CA VAL A 43 -19.62 -3.61 10.18
C VAL A 43 -20.18 -2.19 10.19
N HIS A 44 -19.49 -1.23 9.62
CA HIS A 44 -19.83 0.19 9.74
C HIS A 44 -20.33 0.85 8.46
N ASN A 45 -20.34 0.14 7.31
CA ASN A 45 -20.72 0.71 6.02
C ASN A 45 -21.52 -0.25 5.16
N CYS A 46 -22.50 0.31 4.44
CA CYS A 46 -23.26 -0.43 3.42
C CYS A 46 -22.60 -0.31 2.01
N VAL A 47 -21.76 0.70 1.81
CA VAL A 47 -21.12 1.00 0.53
C VAL A 47 -19.68 1.49 0.77
N VAL A 48 -18.75 1.03 -0.05
CA VAL A 48 -17.39 1.58 -0.09
C VAL A 48 -17.37 2.75 -1.06
N ASP A 49 -17.24 3.97 -0.54
CA ASP A 49 -17.16 5.19 -1.34
C ASP A 49 -15.77 5.82 -1.17
N PRO A 50 -14.93 5.86 -2.22
CA PRO A 50 -13.60 6.48 -2.12
C PRO A 50 -13.64 7.99 -1.89
N LYS A 51 -14.78 8.65 -2.16
CA LYS A 51 -14.96 10.09 -1.91
C LYS A 51 -15.48 10.40 -0.50
N ALA A 52 -16.11 9.44 0.15
CA ALA A 52 -16.64 9.53 1.51
C ALA A 52 -16.18 8.33 2.34
N PHE A 53 -14.87 8.07 2.31
CA PHE A 53 -14.32 6.87 2.94
C PHE A 53 -14.40 6.96 4.46
N ASN A 54 -14.91 5.88 5.10
CA ASN A 54 -15.02 5.77 6.54
C ASN A 54 -13.81 5.00 7.09
N ASP A 55 -12.98 5.65 7.91
CA ASP A 55 -11.80 5.06 8.54
C ASP A 55 -12.15 3.92 9.51
N LYS A 56 -13.38 3.92 10.08
CA LYS A 56 -13.90 2.84 10.91
C LYS A 56 -14.13 1.53 10.15
N SER A 57 -14.02 1.54 8.82
CA SER A 57 -14.05 0.33 7.99
C SER A 57 -12.79 -0.51 8.11
N PHE A 58 -11.84 -0.13 8.95
CA PHE A 58 -10.64 -0.90 9.20
C PHE A 58 -10.41 -1.19 10.68
N VAL A 59 -9.89 -2.39 10.94
CA VAL A 59 -9.33 -2.77 12.24
C VAL A 59 -7.81 -2.74 12.12
N ASP A 60 -7.17 -2.01 13.02
CA ASP A 60 -5.71 -1.92 13.10
C ASP A 60 -5.14 -3.16 13.77
N ILE A 61 -4.16 -3.79 13.11
CA ILE A 61 -3.46 -4.98 13.61
C ILE A 61 -1.95 -4.71 13.55
N LYS A 62 -1.27 -5.02 14.64
CA LYS A 62 0.19 -5.08 14.69
C LYS A 62 0.61 -6.46 15.18
N ALA A 63 1.16 -7.27 14.27
CA ALA A 63 1.45 -8.68 14.55
C ALA A 63 2.52 -9.26 13.62
N PRO A 64 3.15 -10.41 13.98
CA PRO A 64 4.10 -11.11 13.12
C PRO A 64 3.46 -11.72 11.86
N HIS A 65 2.14 -11.75 11.79
CA HIS A 65 1.38 -12.09 10.58
C HIS A 65 -0.02 -11.49 10.67
N CYS A 66 -0.66 -11.29 9.53
CA CYS A 66 -2.04 -10.85 9.41
C CYS A 66 -2.90 -11.97 8.82
N ILE A 67 -4.13 -12.12 9.30
CA ILE A 67 -5.16 -12.95 8.67
C ILE A 67 -6.11 -12.04 7.90
N VAL A 68 -6.11 -12.15 6.59
CA VAL A 68 -7.05 -11.45 5.71
C VAL A 68 -8.28 -12.35 5.53
N PRO A 69 -9.49 -11.90 5.91
CA PRO A 69 -10.71 -12.71 5.77
C PRO A 69 -10.96 -13.16 4.33
N ALA A 70 -11.76 -14.20 4.14
CA ALA A 70 -12.22 -14.66 2.83
C ALA A 70 -12.90 -13.52 2.06
N HIS A 71 -12.61 -13.39 0.75
CA HIS A 71 -13.20 -12.38 -0.13
C HIS A 71 -13.11 -10.94 0.40
N SER A 72 -12.06 -10.63 1.18
CA SER A 72 -11.82 -9.33 1.79
C SER A 72 -10.42 -8.83 1.44
N PHE A 73 -10.02 -7.70 2.01
CA PHE A 73 -8.71 -7.13 1.79
C PHE A 73 -8.13 -6.50 3.05
N ALA A 74 -6.84 -6.26 3.01
CA ALA A 74 -6.13 -5.49 4.03
C ALA A 74 -5.22 -4.47 3.37
N LEU A 75 -4.98 -3.37 4.06
CA LEU A 75 -3.90 -2.45 3.75
C LEU A 75 -2.73 -2.74 4.68
N ALA A 76 -1.53 -2.65 4.15
CA ALA A 76 -0.29 -2.73 4.91
C ALA A 76 0.68 -1.67 4.41
N ARG A 77 1.84 -1.53 5.04
CA ARG A 77 2.92 -0.72 4.50
C ARG A 77 4.16 -1.55 4.19
N SER A 78 4.98 -1.04 3.29
CA SER A 78 6.32 -1.60 3.11
C SER A 78 7.20 -1.35 4.34
N VAL A 79 8.13 -2.27 4.62
CA VAL A 79 9.24 -2.01 5.56
C VAL A 79 10.14 -0.94 4.99
N GLU A 80 10.43 -1.01 3.69
CA GLU A 80 11.29 -0.11 2.97
C GLU A 80 10.64 1.26 2.74
N TYR A 81 11.45 2.30 2.80
CA TYR A 81 11.17 3.65 2.34
C TYR A 81 11.84 3.86 0.97
N PHE A 82 11.13 4.45 0.04
CA PHE A 82 11.59 4.64 -1.33
C PHE A 82 11.80 6.13 -1.64
N LYS A 83 12.78 6.39 -2.52
CA LYS A 83 13.01 7.70 -3.16
C LYS A 83 13.24 7.48 -4.64
N ILE A 84 12.29 7.89 -5.45
CA ILE A 84 12.34 7.65 -6.90
C ILE A 84 13.01 8.85 -7.59
N PRO A 85 14.10 8.64 -8.35
CA PRO A 85 14.73 9.71 -9.12
C PRO A 85 13.82 10.26 -10.22
N ARG A 86 14.08 11.46 -10.69
CA ARG A 86 13.28 12.15 -11.71
C ARG A 86 13.27 11.42 -13.07
N SER A 87 14.29 10.63 -13.36
CA SER A 87 14.40 9.81 -14.59
C SER A 87 13.89 8.38 -14.44
N VAL A 88 13.26 8.01 -13.30
CA VAL A 88 12.90 6.61 -13.00
C VAL A 88 11.41 6.52 -12.69
N ILE A 89 10.78 5.45 -13.18
CA ILE A 89 9.46 5.00 -12.72
C ILE A 89 9.59 3.60 -12.10
N GLY A 90 8.89 3.35 -11.00
CA GLY A 90 8.80 2.04 -10.36
C GLY A 90 7.47 1.37 -10.67
N LEU A 91 7.52 0.09 -11.09
CA LEU A 91 6.33 -0.76 -11.22
C LEU A 91 6.38 -1.84 -10.16
N CYS A 92 5.30 -2.00 -9.41
CA CYS A 92 5.21 -3.01 -8.37
C CYS A 92 4.21 -4.11 -8.75
N ILE A 93 4.64 -5.35 -8.63
CA ILE A 93 3.86 -6.53 -9.00
C ILE A 93 3.84 -7.50 -7.82
N GLY A 94 2.69 -8.14 -7.56
CA GLY A 94 2.56 -9.11 -6.50
C GLY A 94 3.55 -10.28 -6.64
N LYS A 95 4.05 -10.78 -5.50
CA LYS A 95 4.99 -11.91 -5.49
C LYS A 95 4.29 -13.21 -5.87
N SER A 96 4.94 -13.99 -6.74
CA SER A 96 4.38 -15.23 -7.30
C SER A 96 3.95 -16.25 -6.25
N THR A 97 4.58 -16.28 -5.08
CA THR A 97 4.20 -17.16 -3.97
C THR A 97 2.78 -16.87 -3.49
N TYR A 98 2.45 -15.61 -3.26
CA TYR A 98 1.11 -15.19 -2.86
C TYR A 98 0.11 -15.26 -4.01
N ALA A 99 0.52 -14.86 -5.22
CA ALA A 99 -0.35 -14.91 -6.39
C ALA A 99 -0.88 -16.32 -6.67
N ARG A 100 -0.04 -17.37 -6.49
CA ARG A 100 -0.46 -18.77 -6.63
C ARG A 100 -1.40 -19.25 -5.53
N CYS A 101 -1.52 -18.51 -4.44
CA CYS A 101 -2.48 -18.76 -3.36
C CYS A 101 -3.75 -17.89 -3.51
N GLY A 102 -3.95 -17.23 -4.65
CA GLY A 102 -5.11 -16.37 -4.86
C GLY A 102 -5.04 -15.04 -4.08
N ILE A 103 -3.84 -14.61 -3.68
CA ILE A 103 -3.64 -13.32 -3.04
C ILE A 103 -3.10 -12.33 -4.07
N VAL A 104 -3.84 -11.25 -4.26
CA VAL A 104 -3.47 -10.17 -5.17
C VAL A 104 -2.90 -9.02 -4.36
N VAL A 105 -1.74 -8.54 -4.76
CA VAL A 105 -1.15 -7.31 -4.20
C VAL A 105 -1.15 -6.27 -5.31
N ASN A 106 -1.89 -5.19 -5.08
CA ASN A 106 -1.99 -4.07 -5.99
C ASN A 106 -1.23 -2.87 -5.43
N ILE A 107 -0.50 -2.18 -6.27
CA ILE A 107 0.20 -0.93 -5.95
C ILE A 107 0.28 -0.11 -7.23
N THR A 108 -0.10 1.15 -7.17
CA THR A 108 0.03 2.06 -8.31
C THR A 108 1.50 2.36 -8.61
N PRO A 109 1.86 2.73 -9.85
CA PRO A 109 3.24 3.05 -10.20
C PRO A 109 3.88 4.10 -9.27
N LEU A 110 5.14 3.90 -8.94
CA LEU A 110 5.93 4.87 -8.19
C LEU A 110 6.46 5.91 -9.19
N GLU A 111 5.81 7.04 -9.22
CA GLU A 111 6.14 8.11 -10.16
C GLU A 111 7.46 8.80 -9.85
N PRO A 112 8.08 9.48 -10.84
CA PRO A 112 9.29 10.27 -10.65
C PRO A 112 9.17 11.27 -9.49
N GLU A 113 10.21 11.34 -8.67
CA GLU A 113 10.33 12.17 -7.44
C GLU A 113 9.30 11.88 -6.35
N TRP A 114 8.49 10.80 -6.47
CA TRP A 114 7.76 10.30 -5.32
C TRP A 114 8.72 9.70 -4.28
N GLU A 115 8.45 9.94 -3.01
CA GLU A 115 9.12 9.27 -1.91
C GLU A 115 8.11 8.84 -0.85
N GLY A 116 8.41 7.78 -0.11
CA GLY A 116 7.53 7.29 0.97
C GLY A 116 7.69 5.80 1.24
N GLN A 117 6.92 5.32 2.22
CA GLN A 117 6.61 3.90 2.38
C GLN A 117 5.42 3.58 1.48
N LEU A 118 5.44 2.42 0.82
CA LEU A 118 4.31 1.98 0.01
C LEU A 118 3.15 1.56 0.90
N THR A 119 1.95 1.97 0.54
CA THR A 119 0.74 1.29 1.01
C THR A 119 0.49 0.13 0.06
N LEU A 120 0.33 -1.06 0.64
CA LEU A 120 0.15 -2.34 -0.04
C LEU A 120 -1.33 -2.70 0.06
N GLU A 121 -2.02 -2.80 -1.06
CA GLU A 121 -3.42 -3.24 -1.13
C GLU A 121 -3.44 -4.76 -1.35
N ILE A 122 -3.70 -5.52 -0.29
CA ILE A 122 -3.62 -6.99 -0.26
C ILE A 122 -5.03 -7.56 -0.29
N SER A 123 -5.45 -8.12 -1.42
CA SER A 123 -6.77 -8.72 -1.60
C SER A 123 -6.71 -10.23 -1.52
N ASN A 124 -7.59 -10.83 -0.71
CA ASN A 124 -7.82 -12.25 -0.65
C ASN A 124 -9.02 -12.63 -1.53
N THR A 125 -8.75 -13.22 -2.69
CA THR A 125 -9.79 -13.64 -3.63
C THR A 125 -10.35 -15.04 -3.34
N THR A 126 -9.82 -15.71 -2.31
CA THR A 126 -10.21 -17.10 -1.98
C THR A 126 -11.35 -17.15 -0.97
N PRO A 127 -12.11 -18.27 -0.91
CA PRO A 127 -13.15 -18.47 0.10
C PRO A 127 -12.60 -18.82 1.49
N LEU A 128 -11.29 -18.83 1.69
CA LEU A 128 -10.63 -19.15 2.94
C LEU A 128 -9.87 -17.92 3.48
N PRO A 129 -9.75 -17.75 4.80
CA PRO A 129 -8.84 -16.77 5.38
C PRO A 129 -7.41 -16.99 4.92
N ALA A 130 -6.70 -15.93 4.54
CA ALA A 130 -5.33 -15.98 4.05
C ALA A 130 -4.34 -15.39 5.05
N ARG A 131 -3.18 -16.02 5.22
CA ARG A 131 -2.12 -15.54 6.11
C ARG A 131 -1.05 -14.78 5.35
N ILE A 132 -0.75 -13.59 5.81
CA ILE A 132 0.32 -12.72 5.30
C ILE A 132 1.40 -12.60 6.37
N TYR A 133 2.64 -12.97 6.05
CA TYR A 133 3.76 -12.98 7.00
C TYR A 133 4.49 -11.63 7.01
N SER A 134 4.61 -11.02 8.19
CA SER A 134 5.32 -9.75 8.37
C SER A 134 6.83 -9.91 8.19
N ASN A 135 7.48 -8.85 7.71
CA ASN A 135 8.92 -8.78 7.42
C ASN A 135 9.42 -9.80 6.37
N GLU A 136 8.50 -10.34 5.56
CA GLU A 136 8.79 -11.24 4.44
C GLU A 136 8.36 -10.62 3.10
N GLY A 137 8.83 -11.18 1.98
CA GLY A 137 8.57 -10.67 0.65
C GLY A 137 7.10 -10.78 0.26
N ILE A 138 6.50 -9.67 -0.21
CA ILE A 138 5.08 -9.60 -0.58
C ILE A 138 4.86 -9.21 -2.04
N ALA A 139 5.75 -8.41 -2.58
CA ALA A 139 5.68 -7.91 -3.96
C ALA A 139 7.07 -7.61 -4.50
N GLN A 140 7.20 -7.54 -5.82
CA GLN A 140 8.44 -7.21 -6.52
C GLN A 140 8.31 -5.84 -7.18
N LEU A 141 9.32 -5.00 -6.96
CA LEU A 141 9.45 -3.69 -7.57
C LEU A 141 10.47 -3.73 -8.70
N ILE A 142 10.05 -3.33 -9.89
CA ILE A 142 10.87 -3.19 -11.10
C ILE A 142 11.05 -1.71 -11.37
N PHE A 143 12.29 -1.30 -11.70
CA PHE A 143 12.60 0.08 -12.03
C PHE A 143 12.90 0.21 -13.52
N LEU A 144 12.23 1.16 -14.16
CA LEU A 144 12.47 1.54 -15.55
C LEU A 144 13.09 2.93 -15.56
N GLU A 145 14.21 3.08 -16.24
CA GLU A 145 14.90 4.35 -16.40
C GLU A 145 14.67 4.92 -17.79
N SER A 146 14.28 6.19 -17.85
CA SER A 146 14.15 6.94 -19.09
C SER A 146 15.50 7.56 -19.47
N ASP A 147 15.74 7.77 -20.75
CA ASP A 147 16.86 8.53 -21.30
C ASP A 147 16.75 10.05 -21.04
N ARG A 148 15.56 10.52 -20.61
CA ARG A 148 15.26 11.91 -20.26
C ARG A 148 14.56 12.01 -18.92
N GLU A 149 14.77 13.12 -18.24
CA GLU A 149 13.99 13.45 -17.04
C GLU A 149 12.55 13.82 -17.43
N CYS A 150 11.58 13.49 -16.58
CA CYS A 150 10.20 13.90 -16.80
C CYS A 150 10.04 15.42 -16.65
N GLU A 151 9.23 16.04 -17.49
CA GLU A 151 8.96 17.48 -17.42
C GLU A 151 8.24 17.88 -16.13
N THR A 152 7.30 17.05 -15.70
CA THR A 152 6.50 17.31 -14.48
C THR A 152 6.48 16.05 -13.62
N SER A 153 7.10 16.11 -12.45
CA SER A 153 7.19 15.00 -11.51
C SER A 153 5.98 14.94 -10.55
N TYR A 154 5.90 13.87 -9.76
CA TYR A 154 4.91 13.72 -8.70
C TYR A 154 5.03 14.82 -7.63
N LYS A 155 6.27 15.23 -7.34
CA LYS A 155 6.56 16.30 -6.41
C LYS A 155 6.11 17.66 -6.96
N ASP A 156 6.37 17.94 -8.25
CA ASP A 156 5.96 19.19 -8.91
C ASP A 156 4.43 19.35 -8.87
N ARG A 157 3.69 18.24 -9.06
CA ARG A 157 2.22 18.21 -8.99
C ARG A 157 1.67 18.24 -7.56
N LYS A 158 2.52 18.31 -6.54
CA LYS A 158 2.13 18.25 -5.13
C LYS A 158 1.25 17.03 -4.83
N GLY A 159 1.67 15.86 -5.34
CA GLY A 159 0.89 14.63 -5.27
C GLY A 159 0.49 14.27 -3.82
N LYS A 160 -0.76 13.86 -3.65
CA LYS A 160 -1.42 13.69 -2.33
C LYS A 160 -0.81 12.64 -1.41
N TYR A 161 0.03 11.76 -1.94
CA TYR A 161 0.71 10.69 -1.19
C TYR A 161 2.24 10.92 -1.09
N GLN A 162 2.71 12.15 -1.33
CA GLN A 162 4.13 12.48 -1.19
C GLN A 162 4.59 12.34 0.27
N ALA A 163 5.77 11.74 0.48
CA ALA A 163 6.42 11.52 1.77
C ALA A 163 5.55 10.75 2.80
N GLN A 164 4.65 9.87 2.32
CA GLN A 164 3.78 9.11 3.21
C GLN A 164 4.57 8.15 4.10
N ARG A 165 4.08 8.00 5.34
CA ARG A 165 4.60 7.08 6.34
C ARG A 165 3.44 6.31 6.97
N GLY A 166 3.69 5.07 7.37
CA GLY A 166 2.63 4.19 7.87
C GLY A 166 1.66 3.73 6.77
N VAL A 167 0.57 3.10 7.18
CA VAL A 167 -0.51 2.69 6.28
C VAL A 167 -1.40 3.90 6.00
N THR A 168 -1.40 4.36 4.75
CA THR A 168 -2.14 5.57 4.36
C THR A 168 -3.50 5.19 3.76
N LEU A 169 -4.57 5.78 4.29
CA LEU A 169 -5.94 5.64 3.78
C LEU A 169 -6.19 6.49 2.53
N PRO A 170 -7.27 6.23 1.77
CA PRO A 170 -7.65 7.05 0.63
C PRO A 170 -7.72 8.54 0.97
N ARG A 171 -7.14 9.37 0.11
CA ARG A 171 -7.13 10.84 0.26
C ARG A 171 -7.76 11.48 -0.96
N ILE A 172 -8.53 12.54 -0.74
CA ILE A 172 -9.10 13.37 -1.79
C ILE A 172 -8.53 14.78 -1.64
N LEU A 173 -8.34 15.45 -2.76
CA LEU A 173 -8.03 16.88 -2.78
C LEU A 173 -9.34 17.63 -2.74
N ASP A 174 -9.50 18.56 -1.79
CA ASP A 174 -10.60 19.51 -1.79
C ASP A 174 -10.51 20.46 -3.01
N PRO A 175 -11.60 21.09 -3.42
CA PRO A 175 -11.57 22.08 -4.50
C PRO A 175 -10.51 23.19 -4.33
N GLY A 176 -10.04 23.43 -3.10
CA GLY A 176 -8.94 24.33 -2.76
C GLY A 176 -7.55 23.71 -2.77
N GLY A 177 -7.39 22.46 -3.24
CA GLY A 177 -6.10 21.75 -3.33
C GLY A 177 -5.52 21.28 -1.98
N LYS A 178 -6.27 21.33 -0.89
CA LYS A 178 -5.85 20.77 0.40
C LYS A 178 -6.16 19.29 0.47
N VAL A 179 -5.21 18.50 1.00
CA VAL A 179 -5.41 17.08 1.25
C VAL A 179 -6.29 16.91 2.48
N THR A 180 -7.48 16.34 2.31
CA THR A 180 -8.37 15.96 3.42
C THR A 180 -8.58 14.46 3.44
N THR A 181 -8.47 13.88 4.62
CA THR A 181 -9.10 12.60 4.93
C THR A 181 -10.50 12.95 5.40
N GLN A 182 -11.52 12.82 4.55
CA GLN A 182 -12.90 13.07 4.98
C GLN A 182 -13.33 11.92 5.89
N VAL A 183 -13.39 12.19 7.18
CA VAL A 183 -14.13 11.34 8.11
C VAL A 183 -15.61 11.60 7.82
N ALA A 184 -16.36 10.57 7.44
CA ALA A 184 -17.79 10.68 7.21
C ALA A 184 -18.45 11.20 8.52
N ARG A 185 -18.98 12.42 8.46
CA ARG A 185 -19.81 12.94 9.56
C ARG A 185 -21.05 12.04 9.65
N SER A 186 -21.26 11.38 10.78
CA SER A 186 -22.48 10.64 11.06
C SER A 186 -23.67 11.60 10.87
N GLN A 187 -24.46 11.37 9.82
CA GLN A 187 -25.78 11.99 9.72
C GLN A 187 -26.67 11.33 10.77
N ASN A 188 -26.72 11.94 11.94
CA ASN A 188 -27.72 11.63 12.94
C ASN A 188 -29.05 12.23 12.45
N SER A 189 -29.73 11.50 11.55
CA SER A 189 -31.10 11.81 11.18
C SER A 189 -31.99 11.38 12.36
N GLY A 190 -32.23 12.33 13.26
CA GLY A 190 -33.22 12.18 14.30
C GLY A 190 -34.61 11.94 13.67
N VAL A 191 -35.02 10.68 13.63
CA VAL A 191 -36.43 10.32 13.38
C VAL A 191 -37.22 10.76 14.59
N ARG A 192 -37.86 11.94 14.53
CA ARG A 192 -38.94 12.32 15.48
C ARG A 192 -40.17 11.46 15.15
N MET A 193 -40.37 10.42 15.92
CA MET A 193 -41.73 9.83 16.02
C MET A 193 -42.66 10.86 16.70
N ARG A 194 -43.67 11.32 15.96
CA ARG A 194 -44.84 11.96 16.57
C ARG A 194 -45.83 10.84 16.92
N MET A 195 -46.15 10.72 18.20
CA MET A 195 -47.32 10.01 18.65
C MET A 195 -48.58 10.81 18.30
#